data_31f8d312796a8124a643dd42deb16d4f
#
_entry.id   31f8d312796a8124a643dd42deb16d4f
#
_cell.length_a   1.000
_cell.length_b   1.000
_cell.length_c   1.000
_cell.angle_alpha   90.00
_cell.angle_beta   90.00
_cell.angle_gamma   90.00
#
_symmetry.space_group_name_H-M   'P 1'
#
loop_
_entity.id
_entity.type
_entity.pdbx_description
1 polymer ?
#
loop_
_entity_poly.entity_id
_entity_poly.type
_entity_poly.pdbx_seq_one_letter_code
_entity_poly.pdbx_strand_id
1 'polypeptide(L)' 'MVDYSEGYLNLKRMVDEIWQAILDNDMTRARDICAAAAVEARLLRHQIGLQGENRHDNQG' A
#
# COMPACT_ATOMS: atom_id res chain seq x y z
N MET A 1 11.61 -15.75 6.04
CA MET A 1 11.78 -14.57 5.19
C MET A 1 10.44 -13.93 4.90
N VAL A 2 10.37 -12.63 4.99
CA VAL A 2 9.12 -11.93 4.72
C VAL A 2 9.00 -11.66 3.22
N ASP A 3 7.83 -11.98 2.70
CA ASP A 3 7.56 -11.77 1.28
C ASP A 3 6.68 -10.53 1.13
N TYR A 4 7.27 -9.47 0.63
CA TYR A 4 6.55 -8.22 0.43
C TYR A 4 5.78 -8.17 -0.88
N SER A 5 5.95 -9.19 -1.72
CA SER A 5 5.35 -9.18 -3.05
C SER A 5 3.84 -9.06 -3.00
N GLU A 6 3.21 -9.78 -2.09
CA GLU A 6 1.76 -9.79 -2.02
C GLU A 6 1.23 -8.41 -1.68
N GLY A 7 1.82 -7.78 -0.68
CA GLY A 7 1.40 -6.43 -0.30
C GLY A 7 1.64 -5.43 -1.42
N TYR A 8 2.78 -5.56 -2.07
CA TYR A 8 3.10 -4.67 -3.18
C TYR A 8 2.12 -4.84 -4.33
N LEU A 9 1.82 -6.09 -4.69
CA LEU A 9 0.91 -6.34 -5.80
C LEU A 9 -0.51 -5.89 -5.47
N ASN A 10 -0.93 -6.06 -4.23
CA ASN A 10 -2.24 -5.57 -3.81
C ASN A 10 -2.31 -4.06 -3.92
N LEU A 11 -1.28 -3.37 -3.47
CA LEU A 11 -1.26 -1.91 -3.57
C LEU A 11 -1.26 -1.46 -5.02
N LYS A 12 -0.48 -2.12 -5.85
CA LYS A 12 -0.40 -1.77 -7.25
C LYS A 12 -1.77 -1.91 -7.91
N ARG A 13 -2.48 -3.00 -7.60
CA ARG A 13 -3.80 -3.20 -8.15
C ARG A 13 -4.76 -2.13 -7.66
N MET A 14 -4.68 -1.78 -6.38
CA MET A 14 -5.55 -0.75 -5.83
C MET A 14 -5.30 0.60 -6.49
N VAL A 15 -4.05 0.93 -6.73
CA VAL A 15 -3.72 2.18 -7.41
C VAL A 15 -4.31 2.20 -8.81
N ASP A 16 -4.20 1.09 -9.52
CA ASP A 16 -4.78 0.99 -10.86
C ASP A 16 -6.30 1.14 -10.80
N GLU A 17 -6.93 0.54 -9.80
CA GLU A 17 -8.37 0.62 -9.67
C GLU A 17 -8.83 2.02 -9.30
N ILE A 18 -8.04 2.73 -8.51
CA ILE A 18 -8.35 4.12 -8.20
C ILE A 18 -8.38 4.93 -9.49
N TRP A 19 -7.39 4.71 -10.34
CA TRP A 19 -7.31 5.45 -11.59
C TRP A 19 -8.49 5.13 -12.48
N GLN A 20 -8.87 3.85 -12.55
CA GLN A 20 -10.04 3.44 -13.33
C GLN A 20 -11.30 4.10 -12.81
N ALA A 21 -11.45 4.15 -11.48
CA ALA A 21 -12.63 4.79 -10.89
C ALA A 21 -12.67 6.27 -11.25
N ILE A 22 -11.52 6.92 -11.25
CA ILE A 22 -11.46 8.32 -11.64
C ILE A 22 -11.88 8.51 -13.09
N LEU A 23 -11.39 7.64 -13.96
CA LEU A 23 -11.74 7.71 -15.38
C LEU A 23 -13.22 7.45 -15.59
N ASP A 24 -13.81 6.59 -14.76
CA ASP A 24 -15.24 6.32 -14.82
C ASP A 24 -16.08 7.38 -14.13
N ASN A 25 -15.42 8.39 -13.57
CA ASN A 25 -16.07 9.46 -12.85
C ASN A 25 -16.82 8.92 -11.64
N ASP A 26 -16.29 7.87 -11.03
CA ASP A 26 -16.89 7.26 -9.85
C ASP A 26 -16.05 7.63 -8.64
N MET A 27 -16.26 8.83 -8.14
CA MET A 27 -15.42 9.36 -7.07
C MET A 27 -15.63 8.67 -5.74
N THR A 28 -16.84 8.18 -5.50
CA THR A 28 -17.12 7.44 -4.26
C THR A 28 -16.29 6.16 -4.21
N ARG A 29 -16.28 5.44 -5.33
CA ARG A 29 -15.50 4.22 -5.40
C ARG A 29 -14.01 4.52 -5.30
N ALA A 30 -13.57 5.58 -5.97
CA ALA A 30 -12.16 5.96 -5.90
C ALA A 30 -11.75 6.26 -4.46
N ARG A 31 -12.60 6.98 -3.74
CA ARG A 31 -12.33 7.31 -2.35
C ARG A 31 -12.27 6.06 -1.48
N ASP A 32 -13.20 5.15 -1.69
CA ASP A 32 -13.23 3.92 -0.91
C ASP A 32 -11.98 3.08 -1.15
N ILE A 33 -11.53 3.01 -2.39
CA ILE A 33 -10.32 2.24 -2.71
C ILE A 33 -9.10 2.93 -2.09
N CYS A 34 -9.09 4.26 -2.08
CA CYS A 34 -8.00 4.98 -1.44
C CYS A 34 -7.90 4.65 0.04
N ALA A 35 -9.05 4.55 0.71
CA ALA A 35 -9.06 4.19 2.12
C ALA A 35 -8.50 2.78 2.33
N ALA A 36 -8.90 1.85 1.48
CA ALA A 36 -8.39 0.49 1.57
C ALA A 36 -6.90 0.44 1.28
N ALA A 37 -6.45 1.21 0.30
CA ALA A 37 -5.03 1.25 -0.04
C ALA A 37 -4.21 1.82 1.11
N ALA A 38 -4.75 2.78 1.83
CA ALA A 38 -4.06 3.35 2.98
C ALA A 38 -3.84 2.31 4.07
N VAL A 39 -4.83 1.44 4.28
CA VAL A 39 -4.69 0.37 5.26
C VAL A 39 -3.62 -0.62 4.80
N GLU A 40 -3.67 -1.00 3.54
CA GLU A 40 -2.70 -1.95 3.00
C GLU A 40 -1.30 -1.38 3.08
N ALA A 41 -1.14 -0.10 2.76
CA ALA A 41 0.15 0.55 2.83
C ALA A 41 0.68 0.58 4.26
N ARG A 42 -0.21 0.77 5.22
CA ARG A 42 0.18 0.80 6.62
C ARG A 42 0.68 -0.56 7.07
N LEU A 43 0.01 -1.62 6.63
CA LEU A 43 0.44 -2.97 6.95
C LEU A 43 1.80 -3.27 6.35
N LEU A 44 1.98 -2.90 5.10
CA LEU A 44 3.26 -3.11 4.43
C LEU A 44 4.36 -2.32 5.11
N ARG A 45 4.06 -1.08 5.49
CA ARG A 45 5.01 -0.25 6.19
C ARG A 45 5.44 -0.89 7.51
N HIS A 46 4.48 -1.49 8.21
CA HIS A 46 4.79 -2.16 9.46
C HIS A 46 5.73 -3.34 9.24
N GLN A 47 5.47 -4.13 8.22
CA GLN A 47 6.33 -5.26 7.90
C GLN A 47 7.74 -4.82 7.55
N ILE A 48 7.84 -3.77 6.76
CA ILE A 48 9.14 -3.24 6.38
C ILE A 48 9.86 -2.70 7.61
N GLY A 49 9.12 -2.05 8.50
CA GLY A 49 9.69 -1.51 9.72
C GLY A 49 10.27 -2.58 10.62
N LEU A 50 9.58 -3.72 10.71
CA LEU A 50 10.07 -4.82 11.52
C LEU A 50 11.40 -5.34 10.99
N GLN A 51 11.53 -5.41 9.66
CA GLN A 51 12.77 -5.86 9.06
C GLN A 51 13.85 -4.80 9.20
N GLY A 52 13.47 -3.55 9.04
CA GLY A 52 14.43 -2.46 9.07
C GLY A 52 15.00 -2.19 10.44
N GLU A 53 14.30 -2.60 11.47
CA GLU A 53 14.77 -2.35 12.82
C GLU A 53 16.13 -2.94 13.08
N ASN A 54 16.44 -4.00 12.37
CA ASN A 54 17.72 -4.67 12.60
C ASN A 54 18.90 -3.88 12.08
N ARG A 55 18.64 -2.86 11.28
CA ARG A 55 19.74 -2.07 10.74
C ARG A 55 19.38 -0.61 10.60
N HIS A 56 18.41 -0.20 11.36
CA HIS A 56 17.99 1.17 11.27
C HIS A 56 18.99 2.11 11.88
N ASP A 57 19.92 1.59 12.60
CA ASP A 57 20.93 2.40 13.25
C ASP A 57 21.62 3.31 12.27
N ASN A 58 21.70 2.92 11.03
CA ASN A 58 22.36 3.74 10.04
C ASN A 58 21.53 4.95 9.67
N GLN A 59 20.33 5.00 10.11
CA GLN A 59 19.49 6.11 9.80
C GLN A 59 19.93 7.36 10.50
N GLY A 60 20.53 7.15 11.57
CA GLY A 60 21.04 8.29 12.30
C GLY A 60 20.18 9.50 12.19
#